data_ddcdbfd01ab5471e83870af8389b7c99
#
_entry.id   ddcdbfd01ab5471e83870af8389b7c99
#
_cell.length_a   1.000
_cell.length_b   1.000
_cell.length_c   1.000
_cell.angle_alpha   90.00
_cell.angle_beta   90.00
_cell.angle_gamma   90.00
#
_symmetry.space_group_name_H-M   'P 1'
#
loop_
_entity.id
_entity.type
_entity.pdbx_description
1 polymer ?
#
loop_
_entity_poly.entity_id
_entity_poly.type
_entity_poly.pdbx_seq_one_letter_code
_entity_poly.pdbx_strand_id
1 'polypeptide(L)'
;MRESPAPSPTLPTQVDVLVVGGGPAGLSAATVLARSRRSVVVVDAGEPRNAAADGVHAFLGHDGLPPGELLARGRQELATYGGRVVAGTAVDAVAPEGADRVTVTCADGSRWSARHLVVTSGAVDALPDVPGLAEQWGRAVVHCPYCHGWEVRDQRVVVLATSPAAMHQAGLFSQLTDAVTVVVHDPQALSVDDRDRLQALGIEVVQGPVSRLVTSAGRLTGVEVPHGILDADAVVVASFVEATSPVLTAVGLEPADLEMTGRVVARSVPADAVGRTTVPRVWAAGNVTDPMAQVVMAAAAGTRTGAMVNAEMVMEDQARRLAG
;
A
#
# COMPACT_ATOMS: atom_id res chain seq x y z
N MET A 1 34.40 -6.91 -37.12
CA MET A 1 33.03 -7.45 -37.11
C MET A 1 32.65 -7.57 -35.63
N ARG A 2 31.73 -6.76 -35.14
CA ARG A 2 31.19 -6.90 -33.78
C ARG A 2 30.04 -7.86 -33.86
N GLU A 3 30.13 -8.98 -33.17
CA GLU A 3 29.00 -9.91 -33.03
C GLU A 3 27.85 -9.18 -32.36
N SER A 4 26.67 -9.19 -32.99
CA SER A 4 25.43 -8.73 -32.35
C SER A 4 25.14 -9.61 -31.13
N PRO A 5 24.78 -9.04 -29.99
CA PRO A 5 24.40 -9.83 -28.82
C PRO A 5 23.22 -10.73 -29.19
N ALA A 6 23.29 -11.99 -28.80
CA ALA A 6 22.22 -12.96 -28.98
C ALA A 6 20.91 -12.39 -28.35
N PRO A 7 19.75 -12.53 -28.99
CA PRO A 7 18.49 -12.05 -28.45
C PRO A 7 18.27 -12.73 -27.11
N SER A 8 18.02 -11.94 -26.07
CA SER A 8 17.61 -12.43 -24.76
C SER A 8 16.40 -13.35 -24.92
N PRO A 9 16.32 -14.49 -24.19
CA PRO A 9 15.20 -15.40 -24.32
C PRO A 9 13.90 -14.64 -24.06
N THR A 10 13.05 -14.56 -25.08
CA THR A 10 11.72 -13.96 -24.97
C THR A 10 10.94 -14.69 -23.89
N LEU A 11 10.53 -13.96 -22.84
CA LEU A 11 9.68 -14.51 -21.78
C LEU A 11 8.36 -15.01 -22.40
N PRO A 12 7.77 -16.10 -21.90
CA PRO A 12 6.49 -16.56 -22.42
C PRO A 12 5.45 -15.44 -22.25
N THR A 13 4.76 -15.09 -23.32
CA THR A 13 3.67 -14.13 -23.30
C THR A 13 2.40 -14.70 -22.65
N GLN A 14 2.36 -16.01 -22.41
CA GLN A 14 1.23 -16.69 -21.80
C GLN A 14 1.63 -17.37 -20.49
N VAL A 15 0.80 -17.16 -19.47
CA VAL A 15 0.95 -17.76 -18.13
C VAL A 15 -0.41 -18.21 -17.59
N ASP A 16 -0.41 -19.02 -16.55
CA ASP A 16 -1.64 -19.35 -15.82
C ASP A 16 -2.14 -18.11 -15.07
N VAL A 17 -1.25 -17.47 -14.31
CA VAL A 17 -1.60 -16.30 -13.51
C VAL A 17 -0.58 -15.18 -13.73
N LEU A 18 -1.09 -14.00 -14.03
CA LEU A 18 -0.32 -12.76 -13.98
C LEU A 18 -0.66 -12.04 -12.67
N VAL A 19 0.38 -11.59 -11.97
CA VAL A 19 0.25 -10.74 -10.79
C VAL A 19 0.79 -9.35 -11.13
N VAL A 20 0.04 -8.31 -10.85
CA VAL A 20 0.48 -6.90 -11.02
C VAL A 20 0.77 -6.30 -9.66
N GLY A 21 2.03 -5.93 -9.44
CA GLY A 21 2.57 -5.42 -8.17
C GLY A 21 3.33 -6.51 -7.39
N GLY A 22 4.61 -6.25 -7.14
CA GLY A 22 5.55 -7.13 -6.41
C GLY A 22 5.75 -6.76 -4.94
N GLY A 23 4.74 -6.15 -4.32
CA GLY A 23 4.68 -5.91 -2.89
C GLY A 23 4.36 -7.18 -2.08
N PRO A 24 4.15 -7.06 -0.74
CA PRO A 24 3.89 -8.22 0.13
C PRO A 24 2.70 -9.05 -0.32
N ALA A 25 1.60 -8.43 -0.76
CA ALA A 25 0.43 -9.13 -1.25
C ALA A 25 0.72 -9.92 -2.53
N GLY A 26 1.36 -9.28 -3.51
CA GLY A 26 1.64 -9.91 -4.81
C GLY A 26 2.63 -11.05 -4.72
N LEU A 27 3.73 -10.88 -3.99
CA LEU A 27 4.71 -11.94 -3.78
C LEU A 27 4.11 -13.13 -3.02
N SER A 28 3.26 -12.88 -2.01
CA SER A 28 2.59 -13.94 -1.26
C SER A 28 1.60 -14.72 -2.14
N ALA A 29 0.78 -14.02 -2.94
CA ALA A 29 -0.13 -14.66 -3.89
C ALA A 29 0.63 -15.49 -4.93
N ALA A 30 1.66 -14.91 -5.54
CA ALA A 30 2.50 -15.58 -6.53
C ALA A 30 3.20 -16.81 -5.97
N THR A 31 3.70 -16.75 -4.75
CA THR A 31 4.38 -17.88 -4.10
C THR A 31 3.42 -19.05 -3.87
N VAL A 32 2.20 -18.81 -3.36
CA VAL A 32 1.17 -19.84 -3.20
C VAL A 32 0.83 -20.51 -4.54
N LEU A 33 0.65 -19.73 -5.58
CA LEU A 33 0.33 -20.21 -6.92
C LEU A 33 1.48 -21.02 -7.52
N ALA A 34 2.71 -20.54 -7.42
CA ALA A 34 3.89 -21.24 -7.91
C ALA A 34 4.12 -22.55 -7.16
N ARG A 35 3.92 -22.59 -5.83
CA ARG A 35 3.94 -23.83 -5.02
C ARG A 35 2.86 -24.81 -5.43
N SER A 36 1.75 -24.32 -5.98
CA SER A 36 0.68 -25.13 -6.58
C SER A 36 0.96 -25.52 -8.03
N ARG A 37 2.21 -25.34 -8.50
CA ARG A 37 2.70 -25.67 -9.84
C ARG A 37 2.00 -24.92 -10.98
N ARG A 38 1.48 -23.71 -10.71
CA ARG A 38 0.98 -22.80 -11.75
C ARG A 38 2.13 -21.99 -12.33
N SER A 39 2.08 -21.71 -13.62
CA SER A 39 2.99 -20.75 -14.25
C SER A 39 2.60 -19.34 -13.84
N VAL A 40 3.49 -18.64 -13.10
CA VAL A 40 3.22 -17.34 -12.51
C VAL A 40 4.29 -16.34 -12.89
N VAL A 41 3.86 -15.16 -13.31
CA VAL A 41 4.71 -13.98 -13.49
C VAL A 41 4.13 -12.82 -12.68
N VAL A 42 5.02 -12.11 -11.99
CA VAL A 42 4.73 -10.84 -11.32
C VAL A 42 5.33 -9.73 -12.17
N VAL A 43 4.51 -8.77 -12.58
CA VAL A 43 4.97 -7.49 -13.16
C VAL A 43 5.03 -6.46 -12.05
N ASP A 44 6.20 -5.88 -11.81
CA ASP A 44 6.45 -4.99 -10.66
C ASP A 44 7.15 -3.70 -11.12
N ALA A 45 6.57 -2.55 -10.77
CA ALA A 45 7.17 -1.24 -11.06
C ALA A 45 8.35 -0.90 -10.12
N GLY A 46 8.49 -1.63 -8.99
CA GLY A 46 9.59 -1.44 -8.05
C GLY A 46 9.41 -0.28 -7.07
N GLU A 47 8.20 0.24 -6.90
CA GLU A 47 7.88 1.40 -6.07
C GLU A 47 6.95 1.00 -4.89
N PRO A 48 7.47 0.30 -3.86
CA PRO A 48 6.64 -0.09 -2.73
C PRO A 48 6.27 1.13 -1.86
N ARG A 49 5.00 1.19 -1.42
CA ARG A 49 4.44 2.28 -0.60
C ARG A 49 5.30 2.63 0.61
N ASN A 50 5.91 1.65 1.25
CA ASN A 50 6.73 1.82 2.45
C ASN A 50 8.24 1.92 2.16
N ALA A 51 8.64 2.27 0.93
CA ALA A 51 10.06 2.36 0.55
C ALA A 51 10.88 3.33 1.40
N ALA A 52 10.23 4.38 1.93
CA ALA A 52 10.88 5.40 2.75
C ALA A 52 11.09 4.98 4.22
N ALA A 53 10.45 3.88 4.67
CA ALA A 53 10.56 3.40 6.05
C ALA A 53 11.88 2.62 6.26
N ASP A 54 12.47 2.78 7.45
CA ASP A 54 13.70 2.07 7.81
C ASP A 54 13.45 0.58 8.12
N GLY A 55 12.26 0.23 8.63
CA GLY A 55 11.90 -1.13 9.02
C GLY A 55 10.43 -1.47 8.81
N VAL A 56 10.13 -2.75 8.70
CA VAL A 56 8.79 -3.32 8.79
C VAL A 56 8.57 -3.78 10.23
N HIS A 57 7.48 -3.34 10.85
CA HIS A 57 7.14 -3.72 12.22
C HIS A 57 5.86 -4.53 12.29
N ALA A 58 5.62 -5.18 13.43
CA ALA A 58 4.45 -6.05 13.66
C ALA A 58 4.31 -7.20 12.65
N PHE A 59 5.41 -7.65 12.04
CA PHE A 59 5.44 -8.84 11.20
C PHE A 59 6.25 -9.94 11.89
N LEU A 60 5.56 -10.96 12.40
CA LEU A 60 6.16 -12.04 13.19
C LEU A 60 7.40 -12.63 12.51
N GLY A 61 8.55 -12.59 13.20
CA GLY A 61 9.82 -13.10 12.72
C GLY A 61 10.58 -12.17 11.78
N HIS A 62 10.02 -10.98 11.45
CA HIS A 62 10.62 -10.00 10.53
C HIS A 62 10.61 -8.57 11.09
N ASP A 63 10.48 -8.41 12.41
CA ASP A 63 10.44 -7.10 13.04
C ASP A 63 11.74 -6.32 12.78
N GLY A 64 11.63 -5.06 12.36
CA GLY A 64 12.74 -4.18 12.02
C GLY A 64 13.44 -4.50 10.68
N LEU A 65 12.96 -5.47 9.90
CA LEU A 65 13.56 -5.79 8.60
C LEU A 65 13.30 -4.64 7.60
N PRO A 66 14.33 -4.13 6.89
CA PRO A 66 14.12 -3.15 5.84
C PRO A 66 13.12 -3.62 4.78
N PRO A 67 12.17 -2.78 4.33
CA PRO A 67 11.16 -3.18 3.35
C PRO A 67 11.74 -3.80 2.08
N GLY A 68 12.83 -3.21 1.55
CA GLY A 68 13.51 -3.74 0.36
C GLY A 68 14.09 -5.14 0.57
N GLU A 69 14.59 -5.44 1.76
CA GLU A 69 15.12 -6.78 2.10
C GLU A 69 14.00 -7.80 2.22
N LEU A 70 12.86 -7.46 2.85
CA LEU A 70 11.69 -8.32 2.90
C LEU A 70 11.23 -8.73 1.50
N LEU A 71 11.12 -7.76 0.59
CA LEU A 71 10.71 -8.02 -0.80
C LEU A 71 11.77 -8.82 -1.57
N ALA A 72 13.06 -8.59 -1.32
CA ALA A 72 14.13 -9.39 -1.94
C ALA A 72 14.06 -10.85 -1.52
N ARG A 73 13.81 -11.13 -0.24
CA ARG A 73 13.58 -12.49 0.26
C ARG A 73 12.35 -13.13 -0.39
N GLY A 74 11.23 -12.40 -0.46
CA GLY A 74 10.02 -12.90 -1.12
C GLY A 74 10.22 -13.21 -2.61
N ARG A 75 11.02 -12.42 -3.34
CA ARG A 75 11.40 -12.74 -4.74
C ARG A 75 12.25 -14.01 -4.84
N GLN A 76 13.16 -14.24 -3.91
CA GLN A 76 13.97 -15.45 -3.86
C GLN A 76 13.11 -16.69 -3.55
N GLU A 77 12.19 -16.58 -2.60
CA GLU A 77 11.22 -17.64 -2.29
C GLU A 77 10.38 -17.99 -3.51
N LEU A 78 9.81 -17.01 -4.19
CA LEU A 78 9.03 -17.21 -5.41
C LEU A 78 9.85 -17.93 -6.49
N ALA A 79 11.10 -17.51 -6.70
CA ALA A 79 11.99 -18.10 -7.70
C ALA A 79 12.30 -19.59 -7.41
N THR A 80 12.36 -19.99 -6.13
CA THR A 80 12.55 -21.39 -5.72
C THR A 80 11.47 -22.31 -6.29
N TYR A 81 10.26 -21.79 -6.51
CA TYR A 81 9.12 -22.54 -7.05
C TYR A 81 8.87 -22.29 -8.56
N GLY A 82 9.83 -21.62 -9.24
CA GLY A 82 9.76 -21.35 -10.67
C GLY A 82 8.92 -20.13 -11.07
N GLY A 83 8.40 -19.36 -10.11
CA GLY A 83 7.76 -18.08 -10.39
C GLY A 83 8.81 -16.99 -10.69
N ARG A 84 8.40 -15.93 -11.38
CA ARG A 84 9.32 -14.88 -11.83
C ARG A 84 8.75 -13.49 -11.57
N VAL A 85 9.63 -12.56 -11.24
CA VAL A 85 9.33 -11.13 -11.19
C VAL A 85 9.98 -10.45 -12.41
N VAL A 86 9.20 -9.66 -13.11
CA VAL A 86 9.63 -8.87 -14.27
C VAL A 86 9.42 -7.40 -13.92
N ALA A 87 10.48 -6.62 -14.09
CA ALA A 87 10.38 -5.17 -13.93
C ALA A 87 9.51 -4.58 -15.05
N GLY A 88 8.53 -3.77 -14.68
CA GLY A 88 7.62 -3.13 -15.64
C GLY A 88 6.39 -2.53 -14.96
N THR A 89 5.76 -1.60 -15.67
CA THR A 89 4.54 -0.94 -15.20
C THR A 89 3.37 -1.39 -16.07
N ALA A 90 2.42 -2.13 -15.49
CA ALA A 90 1.17 -2.49 -16.16
C ALA A 90 0.26 -1.26 -16.24
N VAL A 91 -0.22 -0.92 -17.43
CA VAL A 91 -0.98 0.32 -17.70
C VAL A 91 -2.38 0.09 -18.23
N ASP A 92 -2.67 -1.11 -18.74
CA ASP A 92 -3.95 -1.44 -19.35
C ASP A 92 -4.26 -2.93 -19.20
N ALA A 93 -5.54 -3.29 -19.21
CA ALA A 93 -6.00 -4.67 -19.23
C ALA A 93 -7.32 -4.80 -20.00
N VAL A 94 -7.49 -5.96 -20.63
CA VAL A 94 -8.72 -6.33 -21.33
C VAL A 94 -9.16 -7.71 -20.85
N ALA A 95 -10.36 -7.76 -20.29
CA ALA A 95 -11.03 -8.99 -19.82
C ALA A 95 -12.39 -9.15 -20.52
N PRO A 96 -12.43 -9.62 -21.78
CA PRO A 96 -13.68 -9.74 -22.52
C PRO A 96 -14.63 -10.72 -21.84
N GLU A 97 -15.92 -10.44 -21.89
CA GLU A 97 -16.94 -11.35 -21.38
C GLU A 97 -16.88 -12.71 -22.09
N GLY A 98 -16.92 -13.79 -21.33
CA GLY A 98 -16.82 -15.15 -21.86
C GLY A 98 -15.43 -15.56 -22.34
N ALA A 99 -14.43 -14.68 -22.32
CA ALA A 99 -13.06 -15.06 -22.65
C ALA A 99 -12.44 -15.94 -21.54
N ASP A 100 -11.57 -16.85 -21.97
CA ASP A 100 -10.86 -17.74 -21.07
C ASP A 100 -9.54 -17.13 -20.54
N ARG A 101 -9.19 -15.92 -20.98
CA ARG A 101 -7.96 -15.20 -20.63
C ARG A 101 -8.16 -13.69 -20.53
N VAL A 102 -7.34 -13.10 -19.68
CA VAL A 102 -7.17 -11.65 -19.54
C VAL A 102 -5.85 -11.26 -20.22
N THR A 103 -5.84 -10.14 -20.93
CA THR A 103 -4.62 -9.56 -21.51
C THR A 103 -4.24 -8.29 -20.76
N VAL A 104 -2.97 -8.17 -20.36
CA VAL A 104 -2.41 -6.98 -19.72
C VAL A 104 -1.34 -6.39 -20.61
N THR A 105 -1.33 -5.06 -20.75
CA THR A 105 -0.34 -4.30 -21.49
C THR A 105 0.52 -3.49 -20.53
N CYS A 106 1.84 -3.54 -20.72
CA CYS A 106 2.79 -2.74 -19.95
C CYS A 106 3.17 -1.45 -20.71
N ALA A 107 3.74 -0.49 -20.00
CA ALA A 107 4.13 0.81 -20.53
C ALA A 107 5.18 0.72 -21.67
N ASP A 108 6.01 -0.32 -21.68
CA ASP A 108 6.98 -0.61 -22.73
C ASP A 108 6.36 -1.28 -23.99
N GLY A 109 5.05 -1.48 -24.01
CA GLY A 109 4.30 -2.15 -25.06
C GLY A 109 4.30 -3.68 -24.98
N SER A 110 4.99 -4.28 -24.03
CA SER A 110 4.93 -5.73 -23.80
C SER A 110 3.53 -6.16 -23.36
N ARG A 111 3.10 -7.36 -23.75
CA ARG A 111 1.75 -7.88 -23.48
C ARG A 111 1.81 -9.27 -22.89
N TRP A 112 0.99 -9.47 -21.86
CA TRP A 112 0.84 -10.73 -21.15
C TRP A 112 -0.59 -11.25 -21.29
N SER A 113 -0.73 -12.54 -21.52
CA SER A 113 -2.03 -13.22 -21.55
C SER A 113 -2.07 -14.25 -20.42
N ALA A 114 -3.04 -14.12 -19.52
CA ALA A 114 -3.18 -14.97 -18.34
C ALA A 114 -4.59 -15.54 -18.22
N ARG A 115 -4.74 -16.73 -17.64
CA ARG A 115 -6.06 -17.28 -17.29
C ARG A 115 -6.70 -16.49 -16.17
N HIS A 116 -5.90 -16.04 -15.20
CA HIS A 116 -6.33 -15.17 -14.12
C HIS A 116 -5.35 -14.04 -13.93
N LEU A 117 -5.88 -12.88 -13.56
CA LEU A 117 -5.15 -11.68 -13.18
C LEU A 117 -5.36 -11.41 -11.70
N VAL A 118 -4.27 -11.19 -10.96
CA VAL A 118 -4.29 -10.74 -9.56
C VAL A 118 -3.65 -9.37 -9.49
N VAL A 119 -4.41 -8.35 -9.12
CA VAL A 119 -3.90 -6.98 -9.00
C VAL A 119 -3.61 -6.66 -7.54
N THR A 120 -2.37 -6.31 -7.27
CA THR A 120 -1.84 -5.96 -5.95
C THR A 120 -1.01 -4.69 -6.04
N SER A 121 -1.51 -3.71 -6.82
CA SER A 121 -0.83 -2.45 -7.14
C SER A 121 -0.62 -1.53 -5.94
N GLY A 122 -1.21 -1.87 -4.77
CA GLY A 122 -1.06 -1.08 -3.56
C GLY A 122 -1.92 0.18 -3.54
N ALA A 123 -1.43 1.20 -2.85
CA ALA A 123 -2.07 2.50 -2.72
C ALA A 123 -1.01 3.59 -2.53
N VAL A 124 -1.39 4.84 -2.77
CA VAL A 124 -0.54 6.03 -2.62
C VAL A 124 -1.08 6.90 -1.49
N ASP A 125 -0.19 7.44 -0.68
CA ASP A 125 -0.51 8.39 0.38
C ASP A 125 -0.49 9.82 -0.17
N ALA A 126 -1.64 10.48 -0.24
CA ALA A 126 -1.74 11.89 -0.56
C ALA A 126 -1.59 12.70 0.74
N LEU A 127 -0.50 13.42 0.86
CA LEU A 127 -0.19 14.27 2.00
C LEU A 127 -0.82 15.66 1.82
N PRO A 128 -1.12 16.37 2.91
CA PRO A 128 -1.44 17.79 2.85
C PRO A 128 -0.30 18.60 2.19
N ASP A 129 -0.66 19.67 1.48
CA ASP A 129 0.32 20.55 0.84
C ASP A 129 0.98 21.48 1.89
N VAL A 130 1.88 20.90 2.67
CA VAL A 130 2.69 21.60 3.66
C VAL A 130 4.16 21.35 3.34
N PRO A 131 4.94 22.41 3.02
CA PRO A 131 6.36 22.30 2.72
C PRO A 131 7.14 21.55 3.79
N GLY A 132 7.90 20.53 3.37
CA GLY A 132 8.70 19.68 4.25
C GLY A 132 8.02 18.37 4.66
N LEU A 133 6.69 18.20 4.47
CA LEU A 133 6.02 16.93 4.82
C LEU A 133 6.50 15.76 3.95
N ALA A 134 6.53 15.95 2.64
CA ALA A 134 6.91 14.88 1.70
C ALA A 134 8.38 14.48 1.87
N GLU A 135 9.27 15.43 2.13
CA GLU A 135 10.71 15.19 2.32
C GLU A 135 11.02 14.40 3.59
N GLN A 136 10.14 14.50 4.59
CA GLN A 136 10.28 13.79 5.88
C GLN A 136 9.37 12.56 5.99
N TRP A 137 8.57 12.27 4.96
CA TRP A 137 7.64 11.13 4.97
C TRP A 137 8.35 9.80 5.15
N GLY A 138 7.80 8.96 6.03
CA GLY A 138 8.39 7.67 6.39
C GLY A 138 9.60 7.74 7.33
N ARG A 139 9.96 8.96 7.80
CA ARG A 139 11.04 9.22 8.77
C ARG A 139 10.51 9.96 9.98
N ALA A 140 10.58 11.30 9.96
CA ALA A 140 10.03 12.16 11.02
C ALA A 140 8.55 12.50 10.78
N VAL A 141 8.02 12.29 9.58
CA VAL A 141 6.59 12.40 9.28
C VAL A 141 6.01 11.00 9.13
N VAL A 142 5.09 10.65 10.02
CA VAL A 142 4.50 9.32 10.15
C VAL A 142 2.97 9.39 10.25
N HIS A 143 2.27 8.27 10.03
CA HIS A 143 0.82 8.27 10.20
C HIS A 143 0.34 7.17 11.15
N CYS A 144 1.00 6.02 11.16
CA CYS A 144 0.54 4.82 11.85
C CYS A 144 1.33 4.60 13.15
N PRO A 145 0.69 4.63 14.32
CA PRO A 145 1.37 4.41 15.59
C PRO A 145 1.93 3.00 15.74
N TYR A 146 1.30 2.01 15.12
CA TYR A 146 1.75 0.62 15.17
C TYR A 146 2.90 0.32 14.21
N CYS A 147 3.12 1.19 13.21
CA CYS A 147 4.17 1.02 12.21
C CYS A 147 5.44 1.80 12.57
N HIS A 148 5.29 2.98 13.23
CA HIS A 148 6.40 3.91 13.49
C HIS A 148 6.32 4.57 14.88
N GLY A 149 5.34 4.19 15.71
CA GLY A 149 5.16 4.88 16.99
C GLY A 149 6.29 4.60 17.98
N TRP A 150 6.84 3.39 17.97
CA TRP A 150 7.95 3.02 18.84
C TRP A 150 9.23 3.80 18.52
N GLU A 151 9.47 4.13 17.27
CA GLU A 151 10.64 4.87 16.77
C GLU A 151 10.61 6.34 17.18
N VAL A 152 9.41 6.89 17.44
CA VAL A 152 9.22 8.27 17.89
C VAL A 152 8.77 8.38 19.36
N ARG A 153 8.86 7.29 20.12
CA ARG A 153 8.57 7.32 21.57
C ARG A 153 9.47 8.29 22.31
N ASP A 154 8.97 8.84 23.39
CA ASP A 154 9.68 9.80 24.26
C ASP A 154 10.13 11.11 23.54
N GLN A 155 9.60 11.36 22.33
CA GLN A 155 9.90 12.54 21.51
C GLN A 155 8.75 13.55 21.56
N ARG A 156 9.02 14.80 21.12
CA ARG A 156 7.99 15.83 20.94
C ARG A 156 7.24 15.54 19.64
N VAL A 157 6.00 15.11 19.78
CA VAL A 157 5.14 14.70 18.65
C VAL A 157 4.10 15.76 18.39
N VAL A 158 4.09 16.30 17.17
CA VAL A 158 3.01 17.16 16.68
C VAL A 158 2.05 16.35 15.83
N VAL A 159 0.78 16.28 16.25
CA VAL A 159 -0.31 15.72 15.43
C VAL A 159 -0.90 16.83 14.59
N LEU A 160 -0.75 16.75 13.28
CA LEU A 160 -1.30 17.70 12.31
C LEU A 160 -2.76 17.34 12.01
N ALA A 161 -3.70 18.07 12.64
CA ALA A 161 -5.11 17.79 12.48
C ALA A 161 -5.63 18.36 11.13
N THR A 162 -5.77 17.48 10.16
CA THR A 162 -6.36 17.72 8.84
C THR A 162 -7.69 17.00 8.66
N SER A 163 -8.05 16.12 9.61
CA SER A 163 -9.30 15.36 9.64
C SER A 163 -9.63 14.93 11.08
N PRO A 164 -10.83 14.42 11.37
CA PRO A 164 -11.19 13.88 12.68
C PRO A 164 -10.31 12.70 13.15
N ALA A 165 -9.58 12.06 12.25
CA ALA A 165 -8.63 11.00 12.60
C ALA A 165 -7.53 11.49 13.58
N ALA A 166 -7.25 12.79 13.61
CA ALA A 166 -6.28 13.39 14.53
C ALA A 166 -6.61 13.12 16.01
N MET A 167 -7.91 13.05 16.40
CA MET A 167 -8.32 12.65 17.75
C MET A 167 -7.80 11.26 18.10
N HIS A 168 -8.01 10.31 17.20
CA HIS A 168 -7.56 8.93 17.41
C HIS A 168 -6.03 8.82 17.41
N GLN A 169 -5.37 9.53 16.48
CA GLN A 169 -3.90 9.56 16.42
C GLN A 169 -3.31 10.18 17.71
N ALA A 170 -3.83 11.31 18.17
CA ALA A 170 -3.36 11.94 19.42
C ALA A 170 -3.48 10.99 20.63
N GLY A 171 -4.62 10.29 20.74
CA GLY A 171 -4.83 9.30 21.80
C GLY A 171 -3.88 8.10 21.73
N LEU A 172 -3.53 7.64 20.53
CA LEU A 172 -2.60 6.50 20.37
C LEU A 172 -1.15 6.93 20.63
N PHE A 173 -0.74 8.11 20.13
CA PHE A 173 0.62 8.59 20.34
C PHE A 173 0.87 9.04 21.78
N SER A 174 -0.16 9.49 22.54
CA SER A 174 -0.03 9.81 23.97
C SER A 174 0.31 8.61 24.86
N GLN A 175 0.20 7.38 24.35
CA GLN A 175 0.71 6.18 25.03
C GLN A 175 2.22 5.99 24.88
N LEU A 176 2.83 6.70 23.92
CA LEU A 176 4.24 6.54 23.54
C LEU A 176 5.09 7.71 24.02
N THR A 177 4.48 8.87 24.26
CA THR A 177 5.15 10.08 24.78
C THR A 177 4.17 11.00 25.49
N ASP A 178 4.62 11.67 26.54
CA ASP A 178 3.85 12.70 27.25
C ASP A 178 3.88 14.06 26.51
N ALA A 179 4.71 14.21 25.46
CA ALA A 179 4.91 15.44 24.72
C ALA A 179 4.16 15.45 23.38
N VAL A 180 2.84 15.28 23.45
CA VAL A 180 1.96 15.37 22.28
C VAL A 180 1.30 16.73 22.21
N THR A 181 1.45 17.44 21.08
CA THR A 181 0.73 18.68 20.76
C THR A 181 -0.12 18.45 19.50
N VAL A 182 -1.39 18.82 19.53
CA VAL A 182 -2.26 18.78 18.35
C VAL A 182 -2.34 20.16 17.73
N VAL A 183 -1.97 20.29 16.46
CA VAL A 183 -2.11 21.54 15.69
C VAL A 183 -3.33 21.43 14.79
N VAL A 184 -4.33 22.28 15.01
CA VAL A 184 -5.56 22.32 14.20
C VAL A 184 -5.27 23.05 12.89
N HIS A 185 -4.75 22.31 11.92
CA HIS A 185 -4.37 22.82 10.60
C HIS A 185 -5.61 23.15 9.76
N ASP A 186 -6.55 22.21 9.69
CA ASP A 186 -7.88 22.45 9.12
C ASP A 186 -8.86 22.77 10.27
N PRO A 187 -9.48 23.98 10.27
CA PRO A 187 -10.44 24.36 11.30
C PRO A 187 -11.62 23.39 11.47
N GLN A 188 -11.93 22.60 10.42
CA GLN A 188 -13.02 21.61 10.42
C GLN A 188 -12.55 20.23 10.87
N ALA A 189 -11.26 20.01 11.12
CA ALA A 189 -10.72 18.72 11.52
C ALA A 189 -11.22 18.28 12.90
N LEU A 190 -11.37 19.22 13.84
CA LEU A 190 -11.79 18.94 15.20
C LEU A 190 -12.93 19.85 15.63
N SER A 191 -13.97 19.25 16.23
CA SER A 191 -15.04 19.99 16.89
C SER A 191 -14.54 20.72 18.15
N VAL A 192 -15.36 21.60 18.73
CA VAL A 192 -15.07 22.22 20.03
C VAL A 192 -14.93 21.14 21.11
N ASP A 193 -15.88 20.19 21.14
CA ASP A 193 -15.87 19.10 22.11
C ASP A 193 -14.62 18.21 21.99
N ASP A 194 -14.12 17.97 20.77
CA ASP A 194 -12.88 17.19 20.56
C ASP A 194 -11.66 17.93 21.15
N ARG A 195 -11.59 19.23 20.94
CA ARG A 195 -10.51 20.08 21.51
C ARG A 195 -10.55 20.11 23.02
N ASP A 196 -11.74 20.28 23.60
CA ASP A 196 -11.93 20.28 25.05
C ASP A 196 -11.54 18.90 25.66
N ARG A 197 -11.86 17.81 24.99
CA ARG A 197 -11.44 16.45 25.38
C ARG A 197 -9.94 16.28 25.35
N LEU A 198 -9.25 16.74 24.29
CA LEU A 198 -7.79 16.67 24.21
C LEU A 198 -7.15 17.45 25.37
N GLN A 199 -7.62 18.66 25.64
CA GLN A 199 -7.12 19.48 26.74
C GLN A 199 -7.39 18.83 28.12
N ALA A 200 -8.56 18.21 28.31
CA ALA A 200 -8.87 17.48 29.54
C ALA A 200 -7.96 16.23 29.73
N LEU A 201 -7.43 15.66 28.65
CA LEU A 201 -6.43 14.59 28.67
C LEU A 201 -4.99 15.12 28.82
N GLY A 202 -4.78 16.42 28.98
CA GLY A 202 -3.46 17.04 29.12
C GLY A 202 -2.71 17.23 27.80
N ILE A 203 -3.38 17.02 26.66
CA ILE A 203 -2.79 17.22 25.32
C ILE A 203 -2.97 18.69 24.92
N GLU A 204 -1.87 19.35 24.58
CA GLU A 204 -1.90 20.72 24.12
C GLU A 204 -2.57 20.84 22.75
N VAL A 205 -3.44 21.86 22.57
CA VAL A 205 -4.12 22.13 21.29
C VAL A 205 -3.78 23.53 20.83
N VAL A 206 -3.07 23.61 19.70
CA VAL A 206 -2.66 24.87 19.05
C VAL A 206 -3.54 25.13 17.84
N GLN A 207 -4.03 26.35 17.70
CA GLN A 207 -4.87 26.77 16.58
C GLN A 207 -4.05 27.37 15.44
N GLY A 208 -4.43 27.07 14.22
CA GLY A 208 -3.92 27.70 13.01
C GLY A 208 -3.12 26.72 12.12
N PRO A 209 -2.98 27.10 10.84
CA PRO A 209 -2.31 26.22 9.88
C PRO A 209 -0.81 26.11 10.17
N VAL A 210 -0.25 24.95 9.90
CA VAL A 210 1.20 24.78 9.76
C VAL A 210 1.60 25.32 8.39
N SER A 211 2.52 26.28 8.35
CA SER A 211 3.02 26.86 7.10
C SER A 211 4.15 26.07 6.48
N ARG A 212 4.96 25.40 7.29
CA ARG A 212 6.04 24.49 6.86
C ARG A 212 6.61 23.69 8.03
N LEU A 213 7.32 22.62 7.71
CA LEU A 213 8.22 21.97 8.65
C LEU A 213 9.55 22.72 8.73
N VAL A 214 10.11 22.79 9.94
CA VAL A 214 11.42 23.38 10.20
C VAL A 214 12.45 22.28 10.38
N THR A 215 13.51 22.33 9.58
CA THR A 215 14.58 21.33 9.64
C THR A 215 15.95 21.97 9.87
N SER A 216 16.83 21.28 10.56
CA SER A 216 18.23 21.63 10.73
C SER A 216 19.10 20.43 10.42
N ALA A 217 20.08 20.60 9.55
CA ALA A 217 20.94 19.50 9.06
C ALA A 217 20.14 18.28 8.56
N GLY A 218 18.99 18.49 7.90
CA GLY A 218 18.12 17.45 7.36
C GLY A 218 17.20 16.74 8.39
N ARG A 219 17.26 17.12 9.66
CA ARG A 219 16.43 16.59 10.74
C ARG A 219 15.31 17.56 11.07
N LEU A 220 14.12 17.06 11.32
CA LEU A 220 13.01 17.86 11.84
C LEU A 220 13.37 18.44 13.20
N THR A 221 13.07 19.73 13.40
CA THR A 221 13.28 20.44 14.67
C THR A 221 12.03 21.17 15.14
N GLY A 222 11.03 21.34 14.27
CA GLY A 222 9.79 22.01 14.63
C GLY A 222 8.82 22.16 13.46
N VAL A 223 7.67 22.74 13.76
CA VAL A 223 6.65 23.15 12.79
C VAL A 223 6.36 24.65 12.97
N GLU A 224 6.22 25.39 11.86
CA GLU A 224 5.91 26.80 11.90
C GLU A 224 4.39 27.01 11.88
N VAL A 225 3.90 27.69 12.89
CA VAL A 225 2.49 28.07 13.10
C VAL A 225 2.36 29.59 13.18
N PRO A 226 1.15 30.20 13.13
CA PRO A 226 1.00 31.66 13.11
C PRO A 226 1.66 32.40 14.28
N HIS A 227 1.87 31.75 15.40
CA HIS A 227 2.43 32.36 16.61
C HIS A 227 3.90 32.04 16.86
N GLY A 228 4.58 31.39 15.92
CA GLY A 228 6.00 31.04 16.01
C GLY A 228 6.31 29.61 15.60
N ILE A 229 7.42 29.08 16.09
CA ILE A 229 7.84 27.71 15.83
C ILE A 229 7.53 26.87 17.06
N LEU A 230 6.79 25.79 16.87
CA LEU A 230 6.63 24.73 17.85
C LEU A 230 7.75 23.71 17.65
N ASP A 231 8.46 23.42 18.69
CA ASP A 231 9.46 22.35 18.66
C ASP A 231 8.79 20.99 18.39
N ALA A 232 9.36 20.22 17.48
CA ALA A 232 8.88 18.89 17.13
C ALA A 232 10.04 18.01 16.64
N ASP A 233 10.05 16.78 17.10
CA ASP A 233 10.98 15.74 16.63
C ASP A 233 10.27 14.80 15.65
N ALA A 234 8.94 14.70 15.74
CA ALA A 234 8.09 13.96 14.81
C ALA A 234 6.77 14.70 14.53
N VAL A 235 6.22 14.49 13.32
CA VAL A 235 4.91 14.95 12.90
C VAL A 235 4.05 13.75 12.53
N VAL A 236 2.86 13.67 13.10
CA VAL A 236 1.86 12.66 12.77
C VAL A 236 0.79 13.31 11.89
N VAL A 237 0.49 12.71 10.75
CA VAL A 237 -0.54 13.21 9.84
C VAL A 237 -1.38 12.08 9.26
N ALA A 238 -2.68 12.28 9.15
CA ALA A 238 -3.55 11.38 8.40
C ALA A 238 -3.42 11.72 6.91
N SER A 239 -2.80 10.82 6.13
CA SER A 239 -2.82 10.90 4.67
C SER A 239 -4.18 10.46 4.13
N PHE A 240 -4.59 11.00 2.99
CA PHE A 240 -5.65 10.41 2.19
C PHE A 240 -5.04 9.25 1.39
N VAL A 241 -5.59 8.05 1.52
CA VAL A 241 -5.01 6.86 0.86
C VAL A 241 -5.77 6.58 -0.44
N GLU A 242 -5.08 6.73 -1.55
CA GLU A 242 -5.62 6.53 -2.89
C GLU A 242 -5.18 5.17 -3.44
N ALA A 243 -6.11 4.22 -3.50
CA ALA A 243 -5.90 2.95 -4.18
C ALA A 243 -6.31 3.09 -5.64
N THR A 244 -5.37 3.44 -6.51
CA THR A 244 -5.59 3.54 -7.95
C THR A 244 -4.90 2.41 -8.69
N SER A 245 -5.53 1.92 -9.75
CA SER A 245 -4.94 0.94 -10.64
C SER A 245 -5.48 1.12 -12.05
N PRO A 246 -4.67 1.64 -12.99
CA PRO A 246 -5.09 1.75 -14.38
C PRO A 246 -5.56 0.41 -14.96
N VAL A 247 -4.95 -0.68 -14.51
CA VAL A 247 -5.32 -2.04 -14.91
C VAL A 247 -6.74 -2.42 -14.45
N LEU A 248 -7.14 -2.05 -13.23
CA LEU A 248 -8.49 -2.34 -12.72
C LEU A 248 -9.52 -1.42 -13.36
N THR A 249 -9.22 -0.12 -13.50
CA THR A 249 -10.08 0.82 -14.20
C THR A 249 -10.33 0.40 -15.66
N ALA A 250 -9.30 -0.08 -16.37
CA ALA A 250 -9.42 -0.55 -17.75
C ALA A 250 -10.40 -1.73 -17.92
N VAL A 251 -10.58 -2.55 -16.88
CA VAL A 251 -11.58 -3.63 -16.87
C VAL A 251 -12.90 -3.25 -16.23
N GLY A 252 -13.11 -1.95 -15.95
CA GLY A 252 -14.37 -1.41 -15.44
C GLY A 252 -14.53 -1.50 -13.91
N LEU A 253 -13.44 -1.66 -13.17
CA LEU A 253 -13.43 -1.66 -11.70
C LEU A 253 -12.96 -0.31 -11.18
N GLU A 254 -13.92 0.53 -10.77
CA GLU A 254 -13.63 1.85 -10.22
C GLU A 254 -13.42 1.79 -8.70
N PRO A 255 -12.49 2.60 -8.15
CA PRO A 255 -12.35 2.75 -6.72
C PRO A 255 -13.60 3.35 -6.10
N ALA A 256 -13.98 2.84 -4.93
CA ALA A 256 -15.06 3.36 -4.11
C ALA A 256 -14.51 4.13 -2.89
N ASP A 257 -15.25 5.11 -2.44
CA ASP A 257 -14.92 5.90 -1.27
C ASP A 257 -15.02 5.03 0.00
N LEU A 258 -14.02 5.11 0.86
CA LEU A 258 -14.01 4.54 2.19
C LEU A 258 -14.27 5.66 3.20
N GLU A 259 -15.44 5.62 3.81
CA GLU A 259 -15.83 6.59 4.82
C GLU A 259 -15.50 6.10 6.24
N MET A 260 -14.94 6.99 7.05
CA MET A 260 -14.78 6.83 8.49
C MET A 260 -15.27 8.08 9.20
N THR A 261 -16.11 7.93 10.23
CA THR A 261 -16.65 9.05 11.02
C THR A 261 -17.29 10.17 10.18
N GLY A 262 -17.99 9.78 9.07
CA GLY A 262 -18.69 10.72 8.19
C GLY A 262 -17.80 11.50 7.20
N ARG A 263 -16.56 11.08 7.02
CA ARG A 263 -15.64 11.63 6.00
C ARG A 263 -15.00 10.52 5.17
N VAL A 264 -14.77 10.81 3.90
CA VAL A 264 -13.98 9.97 3.02
C VAL A 264 -12.51 10.09 3.41
N VAL A 265 -11.90 8.99 3.80
CA VAL A 265 -10.49 8.93 4.26
C VAL A 265 -9.58 8.20 3.27
N ALA A 266 -10.16 7.41 2.38
CA ALA A 266 -9.43 6.65 1.39
C ALA A 266 -10.34 6.28 0.22
N ARG A 267 -9.73 5.75 -0.85
CA ARG A 267 -10.42 5.03 -1.92
C ARG A 267 -9.82 3.65 -2.08
N SER A 268 -10.66 2.66 -2.33
CA SER A 268 -10.24 1.28 -2.55
C SER A 268 -11.08 0.60 -3.62
N VAL A 269 -10.50 -0.37 -4.31
CA VAL A 269 -11.23 -1.15 -5.30
C VAL A 269 -12.04 -2.23 -4.57
N PRO A 270 -13.36 -2.31 -4.81
CA PRO A 270 -14.21 -3.30 -4.16
C PRO A 270 -13.81 -4.73 -4.55
N ALA A 271 -13.61 -5.57 -3.55
CA ALA A 271 -13.43 -7.02 -3.68
C ALA A 271 -14.06 -7.72 -2.47
N ASP A 272 -14.38 -9.00 -2.61
CA ASP A 272 -14.84 -9.79 -1.47
C ASP A 272 -13.70 -10.17 -0.50
N ALA A 273 -14.04 -10.84 0.60
CA ALA A 273 -13.08 -11.22 1.63
C ALA A 273 -11.94 -12.15 1.15
N VAL A 274 -12.06 -12.73 -0.04
CA VAL A 274 -11.03 -13.58 -0.64
C VAL A 274 -10.34 -12.93 -1.85
N GLY A 275 -10.68 -11.69 -2.16
CA GLY A 275 -10.08 -10.92 -3.23
C GLY A 275 -10.78 -11.06 -4.59
N ARG A 276 -11.96 -11.67 -4.65
CA ARG A 276 -12.74 -11.78 -5.89
C ARG A 276 -13.38 -10.43 -6.22
N THR A 277 -13.22 -9.96 -7.46
CA THR A 277 -13.90 -8.77 -7.97
C THR A 277 -15.19 -9.15 -8.73
N THR A 278 -15.93 -8.16 -9.18
CA THR A 278 -17.13 -8.38 -10.03
C THR A 278 -16.76 -8.78 -11.47
N VAL A 279 -15.50 -8.61 -11.87
CA VAL A 279 -15.02 -8.99 -13.21
C VAL A 279 -14.47 -10.42 -13.17
N PRO A 280 -14.99 -11.35 -13.95
CA PRO A 280 -14.52 -12.73 -13.99
C PRO A 280 -13.01 -12.80 -14.26
N ARG A 281 -12.31 -13.70 -13.55
CA ARG A 281 -10.85 -13.93 -13.69
C ARG A 281 -9.95 -12.79 -13.21
N VAL A 282 -10.54 -11.68 -12.72
CA VAL A 282 -9.80 -10.55 -12.16
C VAL A 282 -9.99 -10.52 -10.64
N TRP A 283 -8.86 -10.50 -9.94
CA TRP A 283 -8.77 -10.54 -8.48
C TRP A 283 -7.95 -9.35 -7.98
N ALA A 284 -8.20 -8.92 -6.76
CA ALA A 284 -7.46 -7.84 -6.15
C ALA A 284 -7.15 -8.13 -4.68
N ALA A 285 -5.96 -7.72 -4.19
CA ALA A 285 -5.57 -7.93 -2.80
C ALA A 285 -4.53 -6.91 -2.31
N GLY A 286 -4.42 -6.74 -1.00
CA GLY A 286 -3.51 -5.79 -0.36
C GLY A 286 -4.08 -4.37 -0.33
N ASN A 287 -3.21 -3.35 -0.28
CA ASN A 287 -3.69 -1.97 -0.09
C ASN A 287 -4.60 -1.45 -1.21
N VAL A 288 -4.64 -2.06 -2.38
CA VAL A 288 -5.60 -1.71 -3.44
C VAL A 288 -7.04 -1.99 -3.03
N THR A 289 -7.28 -2.97 -2.13
CA THR A 289 -8.60 -3.33 -1.59
C THR A 289 -8.79 -2.93 -0.13
N ASP A 290 -7.71 -2.87 0.65
CA ASP A 290 -7.69 -2.45 2.05
C ASP A 290 -6.57 -1.42 2.26
N PRO A 291 -6.87 -0.12 2.10
CA PRO A 291 -5.88 0.95 2.24
C PRO A 291 -5.18 1.01 3.61
N MET A 292 -5.83 0.48 4.65
CA MET A 292 -5.33 0.48 6.03
C MET A 292 -4.51 -0.76 6.38
N ALA A 293 -4.42 -1.75 5.48
CA ALA A 293 -3.70 -2.99 5.74
C ALA A 293 -2.19 -2.75 5.96
N GLN A 294 -1.69 -3.26 7.07
CA GLN A 294 -0.26 -3.36 7.35
C GLN A 294 0.40 -4.43 6.45
N VAL A 295 1.72 -4.47 6.44
CA VAL A 295 2.50 -5.41 5.60
C VAL A 295 2.07 -6.87 5.79
N VAL A 296 1.90 -7.31 7.05
CA VAL A 296 1.47 -8.67 7.38
C VAL A 296 0.04 -8.96 6.90
N MET A 297 -0.85 -7.98 7.00
CA MET A 297 -2.24 -8.10 6.53
C MET A 297 -2.29 -8.18 5.01
N ALA A 298 -1.51 -7.35 4.32
CA ALA A 298 -1.37 -7.38 2.87
C ALA A 298 -0.81 -8.74 2.39
N ALA A 299 0.21 -9.27 3.04
CA ALA A 299 0.77 -10.60 2.74
C ALA A 299 -0.27 -11.72 2.95
N ALA A 300 -1.02 -11.67 4.06
CA ALA A 300 -2.08 -12.64 4.35
C ALA A 300 -3.22 -12.58 3.33
N ALA A 301 -3.64 -11.37 2.91
CA ALA A 301 -4.63 -11.19 1.86
C ALA A 301 -4.15 -11.80 0.53
N GLY A 302 -2.91 -11.52 0.13
CA GLY A 302 -2.30 -12.11 -1.06
C GLY A 302 -2.27 -13.63 -1.01
N THR A 303 -1.83 -14.21 0.11
CA THR A 303 -1.83 -15.68 0.34
C THR A 303 -3.22 -16.28 0.14
N ARG A 304 -4.24 -15.67 0.73
CA ARG A 304 -5.64 -16.11 0.62
C ARG A 304 -6.13 -16.01 -0.82
N THR A 305 -5.92 -14.88 -1.47
CA THR A 305 -6.33 -14.67 -2.86
C THR A 305 -5.64 -15.68 -3.80
N GLY A 306 -4.34 -15.89 -3.66
CA GLY A 306 -3.62 -16.89 -4.46
C GLY A 306 -4.16 -18.31 -4.29
N ALA A 307 -4.53 -18.71 -3.06
CA ALA A 307 -5.15 -20.00 -2.79
C ALA A 307 -6.53 -20.14 -3.47
N MET A 308 -7.34 -19.07 -3.42
CA MET A 308 -8.68 -19.09 -4.05
C MET A 308 -8.61 -19.09 -5.58
N VAL A 309 -7.68 -18.33 -6.17
CA VAL A 309 -7.39 -18.38 -7.62
C VAL A 309 -7.03 -19.82 -8.03
N ASN A 310 -6.14 -20.48 -7.29
CA ASN A 310 -5.78 -21.87 -7.59
C ASN A 310 -6.97 -22.81 -7.45
N ALA A 311 -7.82 -22.66 -6.44
CA ALA A 311 -9.02 -23.46 -6.26
C ALA A 311 -9.98 -23.34 -7.46
N GLU A 312 -10.20 -22.11 -7.96
CA GLU A 312 -11.03 -21.87 -9.14
C GLU A 312 -10.42 -22.52 -10.40
N MET A 313 -9.11 -22.37 -10.59
CA MET A 313 -8.40 -23.00 -11.70
C MET A 313 -8.48 -24.54 -11.66
N VAL A 314 -8.46 -25.14 -10.47
CA VAL A 314 -8.64 -26.62 -10.34
C VAL A 314 -10.01 -27.02 -10.82
N MET A 315 -11.07 -26.31 -10.44
CA MET A 315 -12.44 -26.57 -10.92
C MET A 315 -12.56 -26.41 -12.44
N GLU A 316 -11.97 -25.34 -13.00
CA GLU A 316 -11.91 -25.14 -14.45
C GLU A 316 -11.20 -26.29 -15.18
N ASP A 317 -10.05 -26.72 -14.65
CA ASP A 317 -9.28 -27.80 -15.25
C ASP A 317 -10.03 -29.15 -15.20
N GLN A 318 -10.77 -29.41 -14.11
CA GLN A 318 -11.64 -30.58 -13.99
C GLN A 318 -12.80 -30.52 -15.00
N ALA A 319 -13.47 -29.36 -15.11
CA ALA A 319 -14.57 -29.18 -16.07
C ALA A 319 -14.10 -29.41 -17.53
N ARG A 320 -12.94 -28.88 -17.90
CA ARG A 320 -12.34 -29.11 -19.23
C ARG A 320 -12.06 -30.60 -19.50
N ARG A 321 -11.54 -31.31 -18.51
CA ARG A 321 -11.25 -32.77 -18.63
C ARG A 321 -12.53 -33.63 -18.76
N LEU A 322 -13.63 -33.17 -18.17
CA LEU A 322 -14.90 -33.88 -18.25
C LEU A 322 -15.67 -33.57 -19.55
N ALA A 323 -15.37 -32.45 -20.21
CA ALA A 323 -16.01 -32.02 -21.45
C ALA A 323 -15.30 -32.50 -22.73
N GLY A 324 -14.06 -32.97 -22.63
CA GLY A 324 -13.24 -33.50 -23.74
C GLY A 324 -12.95 -34.99 -23.62
#